data_8f7aa0ff64d440acc0d640cf5392eb3a
#
_entry.id   8f7aa0ff64d440acc0d640cf5392eb3a
#
_cell.length_a   1.000
_cell.length_b   1.000
_cell.length_c   1.000
_cell.angle_alpha   90.00
_cell.angle_beta   90.00
_cell.angle_gamma   90.00
#
_symmetry.space_group_name_H-M   'P 1'
#
loop_
_entity.id
_entity.type
_entity.pdbx_description
1 polymer ?
#
loop_
_entity_poly.entity_id
_entity_poly.type
_entity_poly.pdbx_seq_one_letter_code
_entity_poly.pdbx_strand_id
1 'polypeptide(L)'
;MAQAELPTRDEVDGWLNTLGASDNFNASKGIDWGVMPGPFYTPELGLGIGTAVVGMYRPDPNDTVSQNSTLTLSGYFNSTGAFGVTMQNYAFFADDRWRFFLNGALTDTPTWYWGQGFSAGDKDSQKQQYTAQDLDLHPTLYRRVASNIYLGVGWSLNAQHAAQMDGNDPPKIENTGQGASVLSSGSSVELSWDDRDFVPNPRQGQYADVRYTRYTPDAGSDTRFDEYQLHYSRYHSLDEKNVLAWEMDGAFTQGDVPWSMMPLLGSNQRMRGYYEGRYRDKNAVSGQVEYRRKLDWRHGVVGWLGAGTMGPSFSALDDGRWLPSAGVGYRFEFKPRVNVRLDYGIGKGSSGFYFQVGEAF
;
A
#
# COMPACT_ATOMS: atom_id res chain seq x y z
N MET A 1 -46.10 4.95 0.66
CA MET A 1 -44.65 5.01 0.53
C MET A 1 -44.24 3.80 -0.27
N ALA A 2 -43.73 3.99 -1.50
CA ALA A 2 -43.20 2.88 -2.28
C ALA A 2 -41.95 2.39 -1.54
N GLN A 3 -41.93 1.13 -1.09
CA GLN A 3 -40.69 0.48 -0.67
C GLN A 3 -39.81 0.40 -1.92
N ALA A 4 -38.65 1.06 -1.89
CA ALA A 4 -37.65 0.84 -2.90
C ALA A 4 -37.19 -0.63 -2.81
N GLU A 5 -37.56 -1.44 -3.77
CA GLU A 5 -37.06 -2.80 -3.89
C GLU A 5 -35.55 -2.73 -4.09
N LEU A 6 -34.81 -3.51 -3.31
CA LEU A 6 -33.38 -3.63 -3.51
C LEU A 6 -33.11 -4.30 -4.86
N PRO A 7 -32.10 -3.85 -5.62
CA PRO A 7 -31.79 -4.42 -6.92
C PRO A 7 -31.46 -5.92 -6.80
N THR A 8 -31.93 -6.68 -7.77
CA THR A 8 -31.62 -8.11 -7.90
C THR A 8 -30.14 -8.34 -8.24
N ARG A 9 -29.64 -9.55 -8.01
CA ARG A 9 -28.25 -9.90 -8.40
C ARG A 9 -27.99 -9.69 -9.89
N ASP A 10 -28.94 -10.09 -10.74
CA ASP A 10 -28.84 -9.96 -12.19
C ASP A 10 -28.78 -8.50 -12.63
N GLU A 11 -29.54 -7.62 -11.99
CA GLU A 11 -29.46 -6.17 -12.25
C GLU A 11 -28.11 -5.59 -11.84
N VAL A 12 -27.60 -5.99 -10.66
CA VAL A 12 -26.28 -5.54 -10.18
C VAL A 12 -25.17 -6.07 -11.09
N ASP A 13 -25.21 -7.34 -11.51
CA ASP A 13 -24.26 -7.91 -12.46
C ASP A 13 -24.35 -7.21 -13.83
N GLY A 14 -25.54 -6.85 -14.27
CA GLY A 14 -25.75 -6.03 -15.47
C GLY A 14 -25.06 -4.67 -15.38
N TRP A 15 -25.20 -3.96 -14.27
CA TRP A 15 -24.50 -2.68 -14.05
C TRP A 15 -22.98 -2.85 -13.94
N LEU A 16 -22.52 -3.87 -13.22
CA LEU A 16 -21.10 -4.16 -13.08
C LEU A 16 -20.46 -4.50 -14.43
N ASN A 17 -21.16 -5.23 -15.29
CA ASN A 17 -20.68 -5.53 -16.63
C ASN A 17 -20.52 -4.27 -17.50
N THR A 18 -21.37 -3.25 -17.34
CA THR A 18 -21.17 -1.95 -18.02
C THR A 18 -19.93 -1.21 -17.54
N LEU A 19 -19.51 -1.47 -16.31
CA LEU A 19 -18.27 -0.94 -15.71
C LEU A 19 -17.04 -1.83 -15.98
N GLY A 20 -17.20 -2.91 -16.77
CA GLY A 20 -16.13 -3.84 -17.09
C GLY A 20 -15.79 -4.84 -15.97
N ALA A 21 -16.68 -5.05 -15.01
CA ALA A 21 -16.53 -6.03 -13.91
C ALA A 21 -16.96 -7.45 -14.34
N SER A 22 -16.54 -7.90 -15.52
CA SER A 22 -16.88 -9.25 -16.01
C SER A 22 -16.18 -10.34 -15.19
N ASP A 23 -16.87 -11.46 -14.98
CA ASP A 23 -16.33 -12.63 -14.28
C ASP A 23 -15.31 -13.42 -15.12
N ASN A 24 -15.16 -13.08 -16.40
CA ASN A 24 -14.29 -13.79 -17.35
C ASN A 24 -13.23 -12.84 -17.91
N PHE A 25 -11.96 -13.16 -17.66
CA PHE A 25 -10.84 -12.50 -18.31
C PHE A 25 -10.63 -13.08 -19.72
N ASN A 26 -10.51 -12.20 -20.72
CA ASN A 26 -10.22 -12.58 -22.10
C ASN A 26 -8.88 -12.00 -22.57
N ALA A 27 -7.85 -12.83 -22.55
CA ALA A 27 -6.49 -12.44 -22.94
C ALA A 27 -6.37 -11.96 -24.42
N SER A 28 -7.30 -12.38 -25.33
CA SER A 28 -7.24 -11.99 -26.74
C SER A 28 -7.67 -10.54 -27.01
N LYS A 29 -8.29 -9.88 -26.02
CA LYS A 29 -8.73 -8.48 -26.12
C LYS A 29 -7.66 -7.44 -25.75
N GLY A 30 -6.41 -7.88 -25.47
CA GLY A 30 -5.38 -7.03 -24.93
C GLY A 30 -5.61 -6.77 -23.43
N ILE A 31 -5.85 -5.51 -23.02
CA ILE A 31 -6.14 -5.20 -21.62
C ILE A 31 -7.65 -5.21 -21.40
N ASP A 32 -8.09 -6.05 -20.47
CA ASP A 32 -9.47 -6.10 -20.01
C ASP A 32 -9.67 -5.09 -18.87
N TRP A 33 -10.28 -3.96 -19.21
CA TRP A 33 -10.47 -2.84 -18.29
C TRP A 33 -11.76 -2.94 -17.50
N GLY A 34 -11.70 -2.51 -16.25
CA GLY A 34 -12.85 -2.22 -15.42
C GLY A 34 -12.65 -0.88 -14.73
N VAL A 35 -13.73 -0.11 -14.61
CA VAL A 35 -13.72 1.22 -13.99
C VAL A 35 -14.65 1.21 -12.80
N MET A 36 -14.16 1.65 -11.66
CA MET A 36 -14.91 1.70 -10.42
C MET A 36 -14.82 3.08 -9.78
N PRO A 37 -15.82 3.93 -10.01
CA PRO A 37 -15.96 5.17 -9.26
C PRO A 37 -16.58 4.89 -7.89
N GLY A 38 -16.22 5.69 -6.89
CA GLY A 38 -16.84 5.60 -5.58
C GLY A 38 -16.42 6.71 -4.63
N PRO A 39 -17.26 6.97 -3.61
CA PRO A 39 -16.84 7.81 -2.50
C PRO A 39 -15.80 7.06 -1.67
N PHE A 40 -14.87 7.80 -1.08
CA PHE A 40 -13.93 7.24 -0.12
C PHE A 40 -13.84 8.12 1.13
N TYR A 41 -13.33 7.52 2.19
CA TYR A 41 -12.94 8.23 3.39
C TYR A 41 -11.68 7.57 3.97
N THR A 42 -10.67 8.37 4.30
CA THR A 42 -9.54 7.97 5.14
C THR A 42 -9.28 9.02 6.21
N PRO A 43 -8.61 8.68 7.32
CA PRO A 43 -8.29 9.66 8.35
C PRO A 43 -7.46 10.85 7.82
N GLU A 44 -6.61 10.57 6.82
CA GLU A 44 -5.69 11.54 6.21
C GLU A 44 -6.41 12.44 5.21
N LEU A 45 -7.25 11.85 4.36
CA LEU A 45 -7.86 12.55 3.23
C LEU A 45 -9.26 13.09 3.53
N GLY A 46 -9.94 12.59 4.58
CA GLY A 46 -11.34 12.89 4.82
C GLY A 46 -12.26 12.30 3.75
N LEU A 47 -13.43 12.90 3.56
CA LEU A 47 -14.40 12.46 2.56
C LEU A 47 -14.05 12.96 1.17
N GLY A 48 -14.03 12.07 0.18
CA GLY A 48 -13.71 12.39 -1.21
C GLY A 48 -14.41 11.48 -2.21
N ILE A 49 -14.13 11.73 -3.47
CA ILE A 49 -14.55 10.90 -4.60
C ILE A 49 -13.27 10.39 -5.27
N GLY A 50 -13.26 9.09 -5.57
CA GLY A 50 -12.17 8.46 -6.28
C GLY A 50 -12.67 7.58 -7.41
N THR A 51 -11.74 7.22 -8.29
CA THR A 51 -11.98 6.26 -9.36
C THR A 51 -10.77 5.34 -9.43
N ALA A 52 -11.01 4.02 -9.41
CA ALA A 52 -10.01 3.03 -9.73
C ALA A 52 -10.31 2.43 -11.11
N VAL A 53 -9.28 2.37 -11.95
CA VAL A 53 -9.29 1.70 -13.25
C VAL A 53 -8.40 0.49 -13.12
N VAL A 54 -8.98 -0.71 -13.25
CA VAL A 54 -8.26 -1.97 -13.12
C VAL A 54 -8.19 -2.64 -14.50
N GLY A 55 -6.99 -2.83 -15.00
CA GLY A 55 -6.70 -3.59 -16.22
C GLY A 55 -6.13 -4.96 -15.87
N MET A 56 -6.68 -6.02 -16.42
CA MET A 56 -6.06 -7.35 -16.45
C MET A 56 -5.56 -7.64 -17.87
N TYR A 57 -4.34 -8.16 -17.98
CA TYR A 57 -3.74 -8.41 -19.28
C TYR A 57 -2.73 -9.56 -19.24
N ARG A 58 -2.36 -10.03 -20.40
CA ARG A 58 -1.29 -11.00 -20.58
C ARG A 58 -0.37 -10.48 -21.66
N PRO A 59 0.90 -10.14 -21.36
CA PRO A 59 1.84 -9.57 -22.33
C PRO A 59 2.04 -10.46 -23.57
N ASP A 60 2.09 -11.77 -23.35
CA ASP A 60 2.04 -12.76 -24.43
C ASP A 60 0.77 -13.64 -24.25
N PRO A 61 -0.22 -13.54 -25.16
CA PRO A 61 -1.44 -14.36 -25.08
C PRO A 61 -1.18 -15.87 -25.10
N ASN A 62 -0.04 -16.31 -25.63
CA ASN A 62 0.34 -17.72 -25.68
C ASN A 62 1.03 -18.23 -24.41
N ASP A 63 1.43 -17.33 -23.52
CA ASP A 63 2.02 -17.69 -22.23
C ASP A 63 0.92 -18.26 -21.30
N THR A 64 0.94 -19.57 -21.10
CA THR A 64 -0.03 -20.27 -20.23
C THR A 64 0.53 -20.54 -18.83
N VAL A 65 1.78 -20.18 -18.57
CA VAL A 65 2.48 -20.41 -17.29
C VAL A 65 2.42 -19.20 -16.39
N SER A 66 2.65 -18.01 -16.96
CA SER A 66 2.57 -16.75 -16.20
C SER A 66 1.15 -16.48 -15.72
N GLN A 67 1.02 -15.99 -14.50
CA GLN A 67 -0.25 -15.49 -14.02
C GLN A 67 -0.67 -14.23 -14.81
N ASN A 68 -1.94 -13.85 -14.72
CA ASN A 68 -2.41 -12.63 -15.37
C ASN A 68 -1.74 -11.40 -14.74
N SER A 69 -1.28 -10.51 -15.59
CA SER A 69 -0.75 -9.21 -15.20
C SER A 69 -1.89 -8.26 -14.82
N THR A 70 -1.62 -7.33 -13.92
CA THR A 70 -2.60 -6.34 -13.48
C THR A 70 -2.01 -4.93 -13.54
N LEU A 71 -2.82 -3.98 -13.97
CA LEU A 71 -2.54 -2.55 -13.92
C LEU A 71 -3.70 -1.87 -13.21
N THR A 72 -3.42 -1.23 -12.08
CA THR A 72 -4.38 -0.41 -11.35
C THR A 72 -3.95 1.04 -11.41
N LEU A 73 -4.85 1.90 -11.88
CA LEU A 73 -4.73 3.35 -11.82
C LEU A 73 -5.83 3.87 -10.91
N SER A 74 -5.47 4.65 -9.90
CA SER A 74 -6.46 5.25 -9.02
C SER A 74 -6.25 6.76 -8.97
N GLY A 75 -7.35 7.50 -9.06
CA GLY A 75 -7.34 8.93 -8.90
C GLY A 75 -8.35 9.34 -7.84
N TYR A 76 -8.05 10.39 -7.08
CA TYR A 76 -8.95 10.91 -6.07
C TYR A 76 -8.90 12.43 -5.97
N PHE A 77 -10.01 12.98 -5.50
CA PHE A 77 -10.14 14.37 -5.11
C PHE A 77 -11.08 14.46 -3.90
N ASN A 78 -10.82 15.38 -2.98
CA ASN A 78 -11.62 15.51 -1.78
C ASN A 78 -12.02 16.97 -1.48
N SER A 79 -12.85 17.15 -0.45
CA SER A 79 -13.36 18.45 -0.02
C SER A 79 -12.31 19.37 0.63
N THR A 80 -11.16 18.84 1.03
CA THR A 80 -10.05 19.64 1.62
C THR A 80 -9.08 20.14 0.57
N GLY A 81 -9.32 19.83 -0.73
CA GLY A 81 -8.45 20.17 -1.85
C GLY A 81 -7.36 19.15 -2.13
N ALA A 82 -7.28 18.05 -1.36
CA ALA A 82 -6.34 16.97 -1.66
C ALA A 82 -6.71 16.28 -2.96
N PHE A 83 -5.73 15.98 -3.77
CA PHE A 83 -5.86 15.15 -4.97
C PHE A 83 -4.65 14.25 -5.14
N GLY A 84 -4.83 13.17 -5.89
CA GLY A 84 -3.73 12.28 -6.19
C GLY A 84 -4.05 11.30 -7.29
N VAL A 85 -2.99 10.79 -7.91
CA VAL A 85 -3.02 9.69 -8.86
C VAL A 85 -2.02 8.65 -8.40
N THR A 86 -2.44 7.40 -8.31
CA THR A 86 -1.57 6.27 -8.01
C THR A 86 -1.60 5.25 -9.13
N MET A 87 -0.50 4.58 -9.34
CA MET A 87 -0.35 3.51 -10.31
C MET A 87 0.32 2.31 -9.67
N GLN A 88 -0.23 1.12 -9.95
CA GLN A 88 0.37 -0.14 -9.57
C GLN A 88 0.29 -1.11 -10.74
N ASN A 89 1.41 -1.58 -11.20
CA ASN A 89 1.50 -2.55 -12.29
C ASN A 89 2.31 -3.76 -11.86
N TYR A 90 1.73 -4.94 -12.03
CA TYR A 90 2.38 -6.23 -11.86
C TYR A 90 2.33 -6.99 -13.17
N ALA A 91 3.42 -6.96 -13.93
CA ALA A 91 3.56 -7.65 -15.21
C ALA A 91 4.36 -8.94 -15.05
N PHE A 92 3.83 -10.03 -15.59
CA PHE A 92 4.40 -11.37 -15.60
C PHE A 92 4.56 -11.83 -17.05
N PHE A 93 5.72 -12.31 -17.44
CA PHE A 93 5.99 -12.70 -18.85
C PHE A 93 7.10 -13.72 -18.98
N ALA A 94 7.19 -14.31 -20.17
CA ALA A 94 8.17 -15.30 -20.56
C ALA A 94 8.17 -16.55 -19.64
N ASP A 95 6.97 -17.16 -19.44
CA ASP A 95 6.73 -18.31 -18.56
C ASP A 95 7.12 -18.01 -17.11
N ASP A 96 6.76 -16.81 -16.63
CA ASP A 96 7.09 -16.28 -15.30
C ASP A 96 8.61 -16.24 -15.01
N ARG A 97 9.44 -16.18 -16.05
CA ARG A 97 10.89 -15.98 -15.89
C ARG A 97 11.26 -14.55 -15.62
N TRP A 98 10.40 -13.61 -16.03
CA TRP A 98 10.56 -12.18 -15.83
C TRP A 98 9.30 -11.57 -15.25
N ARG A 99 9.50 -10.62 -14.34
CA ARG A 99 8.44 -9.80 -13.76
C ARG A 99 8.85 -8.34 -13.81
N PHE A 100 7.92 -7.46 -14.12
CA PHE A 100 8.13 -6.03 -14.03
C PHE A 100 7.06 -5.41 -13.13
N PHE A 101 7.50 -4.91 -11.97
CA PHE A 101 6.62 -4.23 -11.02
C PHE A 101 6.91 -2.75 -11.05
N LEU A 102 5.87 -1.94 -11.07
CA LEU A 102 5.95 -0.51 -11.06
C LEU A 102 4.90 0.04 -10.13
N ASN A 103 5.34 0.69 -9.06
CA ASN A 103 4.48 1.48 -8.18
C ASN A 103 4.82 2.95 -8.38
N GLY A 104 3.79 3.78 -8.42
CA GLY A 104 3.97 5.22 -8.56
C GLY A 104 2.82 5.98 -7.91
N ALA A 105 3.11 7.18 -7.44
CA ALA A 105 2.13 8.10 -6.89
C ALA A 105 2.53 9.54 -7.20
N LEU A 106 1.53 10.37 -7.50
CA LEU A 106 1.63 11.82 -7.54
C LEU A 106 0.50 12.36 -6.70
N THR A 107 0.82 13.01 -5.59
CA THR A 107 -0.18 13.47 -4.62
C THR A 107 0.08 14.91 -4.16
N ASP A 108 -1.01 15.61 -3.88
CA ASP A 108 -1.03 16.90 -3.20
C ASP A 108 -2.06 16.79 -2.07
N THR A 109 -1.58 16.68 -0.83
CA THR A 109 -2.43 16.25 0.29
C THR A 109 -2.11 17.04 1.56
N PRO A 110 -3.06 17.80 2.10
CA PRO A 110 -2.94 18.37 3.44
C PRO A 110 -2.78 17.25 4.48
N THR A 111 -1.73 17.33 5.27
CA THR A 111 -1.39 16.32 6.26
C THR A 111 -0.70 16.93 7.48
N TRP A 112 -0.27 16.07 8.40
CA TRP A 112 0.33 16.49 9.65
C TRP A 112 1.71 15.86 9.86
N TYR A 113 2.61 16.64 10.43
CA TYR A 113 3.92 16.21 10.89
C TYR A 113 4.04 16.34 12.42
N TRP A 114 4.21 15.23 13.12
CA TRP A 114 4.39 15.22 14.59
C TRP A 114 5.85 15.33 15.00
N GLY A 115 6.79 14.97 14.13
CA GLY A 115 8.21 14.81 14.43
C GLY A 115 8.60 13.33 14.49
N GLN A 116 9.80 13.05 14.96
CA GLN A 116 10.40 11.71 15.06
C GLN A 116 10.14 11.10 16.45
N GLY A 117 9.84 9.81 16.47
CA GLY A 117 9.72 8.98 17.67
C GLY A 117 8.33 8.97 18.30
N PHE A 118 8.10 8.02 19.21
CA PHE A 118 6.84 7.88 19.92
C PHE A 118 6.42 9.11 20.72
N SER A 119 7.40 9.74 21.38
CA SER A 119 7.15 10.93 22.22
C SER A 119 6.61 12.11 21.41
N ALA A 120 7.02 12.23 20.16
CA ALA A 120 6.49 13.25 19.25
C ALA A 120 5.08 12.87 18.76
N GLY A 121 4.88 11.63 18.32
CA GLY A 121 3.59 11.12 17.84
C GLY A 121 2.48 11.13 18.88
N ASP A 122 2.79 11.10 20.17
CA ASP A 122 1.81 11.18 21.25
C ASP A 122 1.27 12.58 21.52
N LYS A 123 1.93 13.63 21.02
CA LYS A 123 1.63 15.03 21.36
C LYS A 123 0.87 15.73 20.23
N ASP A 124 -0.44 15.57 20.20
CA ASP A 124 -1.29 16.25 19.18
C ASP A 124 -1.18 17.79 19.25
N SER A 125 -0.88 18.38 20.40
CA SER A 125 -0.72 19.82 20.55
C SER A 125 0.50 20.40 19.83
N GLN A 126 1.43 19.56 19.39
CA GLN A 126 2.66 19.97 18.74
C GLN A 126 2.76 19.56 17.26
N LYS A 127 1.68 18.98 16.69
CA LYS A 127 1.68 18.64 15.28
C LYS A 127 1.67 19.89 14.40
N GLN A 128 2.37 19.84 13.29
CA GLN A 128 2.42 20.87 12.26
C GLN A 128 1.60 20.43 11.06
N GLN A 129 0.68 21.26 10.61
CA GLN A 129 -0.01 21.04 9.34
C GLN A 129 0.88 21.48 8.18
N TYR A 130 0.83 20.75 7.10
CA TYR A 130 1.47 21.09 5.83
C TYR A 130 0.74 20.40 4.68
N THR A 131 0.96 20.86 3.46
CA THR A 131 0.52 20.16 2.25
C THR A 131 1.70 19.34 1.72
N ALA A 132 1.57 18.04 1.74
CA ALA A 132 2.56 17.12 1.15
C ALA A 132 2.33 17.06 -0.37
N GLN A 133 3.30 17.55 -1.13
CA GLN A 133 3.37 17.39 -2.58
C GLN A 133 4.41 16.32 -2.87
N ASP A 134 3.93 15.13 -3.24
CA ASP A 134 4.77 13.95 -3.35
C ASP A 134 4.74 13.36 -4.76
N LEU A 135 5.91 12.99 -5.24
CA LEU A 135 6.12 12.12 -6.39
C LEU A 135 6.92 10.90 -5.96
N ASP A 136 6.29 9.73 -6.04
CA ASP A 136 6.92 8.44 -5.79
C ASP A 136 6.97 7.60 -7.05
N LEU A 137 8.09 6.92 -7.29
CA LEU A 137 8.25 6.00 -8.42
C LEU A 137 9.20 4.87 -8.07
N HIS A 138 8.72 3.63 -8.15
CA HIS A 138 9.47 2.42 -7.81
C HIS A 138 9.34 1.35 -8.91
N PRO A 139 10.09 1.43 -10.03
CA PRO A 139 10.22 0.35 -11.00
C PRO A 139 11.18 -0.72 -10.49
N THR A 140 10.79 -1.99 -10.62
CA THR A 140 11.66 -3.15 -10.33
C THR A 140 11.50 -4.21 -11.41
N LEU A 141 12.59 -4.64 -11.99
CA LEU A 141 12.66 -5.74 -12.94
C LEU A 141 13.25 -6.97 -12.25
N TYR A 142 12.49 -8.06 -12.22
CA TYR A 142 12.89 -9.32 -11.62
C TYR A 142 13.19 -10.37 -12.67
N ARG A 143 14.16 -11.18 -12.37
CA ARG A 143 14.47 -12.43 -13.10
C ARG A 143 14.38 -13.62 -12.17
N ARG A 144 13.67 -14.65 -12.58
CA ARG A 144 13.68 -15.94 -11.87
C ARG A 144 15.05 -16.58 -11.95
N VAL A 145 15.69 -16.81 -10.81
CA VAL A 145 17.04 -17.41 -10.69
C VAL A 145 16.99 -18.86 -10.17
N ALA A 146 15.92 -19.22 -9.48
CA ALA A 146 15.62 -20.58 -9.06
C ALA A 146 14.10 -20.78 -8.97
N SER A 147 13.62 -21.97 -8.58
CA SER A 147 12.19 -22.19 -8.39
C SER A 147 11.64 -21.20 -7.36
N ASN A 148 10.66 -20.37 -7.79
CA ASN A 148 10.01 -19.33 -6.98
C ASN A 148 10.94 -18.26 -6.39
N ILE A 149 12.23 -18.23 -6.79
CA ILE A 149 13.20 -17.23 -6.33
C ILE A 149 13.52 -16.27 -7.47
N TYR A 150 13.36 -14.97 -7.17
CA TYR A 150 13.53 -13.88 -8.11
C TYR A 150 14.57 -12.91 -7.58
N LEU A 151 15.51 -12.51 -8.44
CA LEU A 151 16.45 -11.43 -8.20
C LEU A 151 15.95 -10.19 -8.95
N GLY A 152 15.74 -9.11 -8.23
CA GLY A 152 15.26 -7.83 -8.74
C GLY A 152 16.34 -6.77 -8.73
N VAL A 153 16.29 -5.90 -9.72
CA VAL A 153 16.99 -4.62 -9.72
C VAL A 153 16.00 -3.52 -10.00
N GLY A 154 16.11 -2.43 -9.26
CA GLY A 154 15.13 -1.38 -9.31
C GLY A 154 15.70 0.00 -9.04
N TRP A 155 14.82 0.96 -9.05
CA TRP A 155 15.09 2.35 -8.72
C TRP A 155 14.00 2.86 -7.78
N SER A 156 14.40 3.66 -6.80
CA SER A 156 13.49 4.37 -5.92
C SER A 156 13.68 5.86 -6.12
N LEU A 157 12.62 6.56 -6.46
CA LEU A 157 12.56 8.01 -6.56
C LEU A 157 11.44 8.51 -5.67
N ASN A 158 11.77 9.33 -4.69
CA ASN A 158 10.82 10.08 -3.88
C ASN A 158 11.20 11.55 -3.92
N ALA A 159 10.30 12.41 -4.40
CA ALA A 159 10.43 13.84 -4.32
C ALA A 159 9.27 14.39 -3.49
N GLN A 160 9.59 14.95 -2.33
CA GLN A 160 8.60 15.50 -1.42
C GLN A 160 8.85 16.98 -1.18
N HIS A 161 7.77 17.79 -1.30
CA HIS A 161 7.75 19.19 -0.93
C HIS A 161 6.66 19.46 0.12
N ALA A 162 7.07 19.99 1.27
CA ALA A 162 6.13 20.46 2.30
C ALA A 162 5.75 21.90 2.01
N ALA A 163 4.57 22.09 1.41
CA ALA A 163 3.99 23.39 1.13
C ALA A 163 3.03 23.83 2.25
N GLN A 164 2.69 25.11 2.29
CA GLN A 164 1.64 25.67 3.16
C GLN A 164 1.77 25.21 4.63
N MET A 165 2.98 25.25 5.17
CA MET A 165 3.24 24.90 6.56
C MET A 165 2.65 25.97 7.50
N ASP A 166 1.90 25.53 8.50
CA ASP A 166 1.34 26.40 9.52
C ASP A 166 1.65 25.95 10.95
N GLY A 167 1.33 26.76 11.92
CA GLY A 167 1.14 26.41 13.32
C GLY A 167 2.38 26.35 14.23
N ASN A 168 3.60 26.49 13.72
CA ASN A 168 4.80 26.52 14.58
C ASN A 168 5.83 27.53 14.05
N ASP A 169 6.48 28.24 14.98
CA ASP A 169 7.59 29.15 14.68
C ASP A 169 8.79 28.74 15.58
N PRO A 170 9.88 28.20 15.03
CA PRO A 170 10.05 27.78 13.62
C PRO A 170 9.29 26.48 13.28
N PRO A 171 8.95 26.26 12.00
CA PRO A 171 8.32 25.04 11.54
C PRO A 171 9.15 23.79 11.86
N LYS A 172 8.51 22.71 12.35
CA LYS A 172 9.23 21.49 12.74
C LYS A 172 9.97 20.82 11.60
N ILE A 173 9.39 20.84 10.39
CA ILE A 173 10.01 20.26 9.19
C ILE A 173 11.31 21.00 8.86
N GLU A 174 11.31 22.34 8.91
CA GLU A 174 12.51 23.15 8.64
C GLU A 174 13.61 22.91 9.68
N ASN A 175 13.23 22.60 10.91
CA ASN A 175 14.19 22.25 11.98
C ASN A 175 14.85 20.88 11.83
N THR A 176 14.42 20.06 10.84
CA THR A 176 15.11 18.78 10.56
C THR A 176 16.50 18.98 9.95
N GLY A 177 16.81 20.20 9.49
CA GLY A 177 18.05 20.50 8.79
C GLY A 177 18.08 20.13 7.32
N GLN A 178 17.00 19.52 6.80
CA GLN A 178 16.89 19.07 5.39
C GLN A 178 15.96 19.94 4.56
N GLY A 179 15.25 20.88 5.24
CA GLY A 179 14.33 21.81 4.59
C GLY A 179 12.99 21.20 4.19
N ALA A 180 12.17 22.02 3.54
CA ALA A 180 10.82 21.68 3.11
C ALA A 180 10.80 20.78 1.86
N SER A 181 11.82 20.83 1.01
CA SER A 181 11.93 20.03 -0.21
C SER A 181 13.02 19.01 -0.06
N VAL A 182 12.71 17.75 -0.33
CA VAL A 182 13.65 16.62 -0.25
C VAL A 182 13.50 15.76 -1.48
N LEU A 183 14.59 15.49 -2.15
CA LEU A 183 14.72 14.51 -3.22
C LEU A 183 15.54 13.32 -2.73
N SER A 184 14.94 12.14 -2.77
CA SER A 184 15.60 10.87 -2.48
C SER A 184 15.57 10.00 -3.73
N SER A 185 16.75 9.69 -4.26
CA SER A 185 16.93 8.91 -5.47
C SER A 185 17.98 7.84 -5.25
N GLY A 186 17.65 6.58 -5.48
CA GLY A 186 18.53 5.47 -5.18
C GLY A 186 18.27 4.23 -6.01
N SER A 187 19.31 3.41 -6.16
CA SER A 187 19.22 2.09 -6.80
C SER A 187 18.92 1.01 -5.77
N SER A 188 18.12 0.02 -6.17
CA SER A 188 17.75 -1.09 -5.30
C SER A 188 18.13 -2.45 -5.88
N VAL A 189 18.42 -3.38 -4.98
CA VAL A 189 18.54 -4.81 -5.26
C VAL A 189 17.57 -5.53 -4.35
N GLU A 190 16.88 -6.53 -4.89
CA GLU A 190 15.81 -7.23 -4.20
C GLU A 190 15.93 -8.72 -4.44
N LEU A 191 15.76 -9.51 -3.40
CA LEU A 191 15.68 -10.95 -3.46
C LEU A 191 14.34 -11.39 -2.90
N SER A 192 13.53 -12.07 -3.72
CA SER A 192 12.22 -12.52 -3.29
C SER A 192 12.00 -14.02 -3.54
N TRP A 193 11.23 -14.62 -2.65
CA TRP A 193 10.60 -15.91 -2.83
C TRP A 193 9.09 -15.70 -2.94
N ASP A 194 8.49 -16.11 -4.03
CA ASP A 194 7.07 -15.90 -4.30
C ASP A 194 6.45 -17.16 -4.93
N ASP A 195 5.68 -17.89 -4.15
CA ASP A 195 4.87 -19.02 -4.59
C ASP A 195 3.36 -18.80 -4.38
N ARG A 196 2.95 -17.52 -4.27
CA ARG A 196 1.54 -17.17 -4.18
C ARG A 196 0.78 -17.61 -5.43
N ASP A 197 -0.41 -18.13 -5.22
CA ASP A 197 -1.28 -18.57 -6.31
C ASP A 197 -1.83 -17.44 -7.18
N PHE A 198 -1.97 -16.23 -6.62
CA PHE A 198 -2.32 -15.01 -7.35
C PHE A 198 -1.93 -13.77 -6.54
N VAL A 199 -1.04 -12.93 -7.08
CA VAL A 199 -0.43 -11.81 -6.35
C VAL A 199 -1.44 -10.80 -5.79
N PRO A 200 -2.47 -10.32 -6.52
CA PRO A 200 -3.38 -9.30 -6.00
C PRO A 200 -4.29 -9.76 -4.87
N ASN A 201 -4.56 -11.07 -4.74
CA ASN A 201 -5.42 -11.64 -3.69
C ASN A 201 -5.05 -13.11 -3.46
N PRO A 202 -3.97 -13.36 -2.73
CA PRO A 202 -3.50 -14.71 -2.49
C PRO A 202 -4.43 -15.48 -1.54
N ARG A 203 -4.62 -16.76 -1.82
CA ARG A 203 -5.33 -17.70 -0.95
C ARG A 203 -4.39 -18.73 -0.34
N GLN A 204 -3.30 -19.01 -1.03
CA GLN A 204 -2.28 -19.95 -0.60
C GLN A 204 -0.91 -19.54 -1.11
N GLY A 205 0.13 -20.08 -0.49
CA GLY A 205 1.51 -19.75 -0.80
C GLY A 205 2.10 -18.75 0.18
N GLN A 206 3.26 -18.25 -0.17
CA GLN A 206 4.00 -17.28 0.65
C GLN A 206 4.77 -16.32 -0.23
N TYR A 207 5.10 -15.20 0.34
CA TYR A 207 5.97 -14.20 -0.24
C TYR A 207 6.97 -13.73 0.80
N ALA A 208 8.25 -13.86 0.50
CA ALA A 208 9.35 -13.32 1.30
C ALA A 208 10.18 -12.39 0.41
N ASP A 209 10.51 -11.23 0.91
CA ASP A 209 11.24 -10.21 0.18
C ASP A 209 12.26 -9.51 1.07
N VAL A 210 13.45 -9.31 0.52
CA VAL A 210 14.51 -8.49 1.13
C VAL A 210 14.96 -7.50 0.07
N ARG A 211 14.72 -6.22 0.33
CA ARG A 211 15.14 -5.11 -0.52
C ARG A 211 16.21 -4.27 0.19
N TYR A 212 17.26 -3.97 -0.53
CA TYR A 212 18.25 -2.98 -0.15
C TYR A 212 18.24 -1.84 -1.16
N THR A 213 18.08 -0.62 -0.68
CA THR A 213 18.14 0.60 -1.50
C THR A 213 19.23 1.51 -0.97
N ARG A 214 20.07 1.99 -1.87
CA ARG A 214 21.11 2.98 -1.56
C ARG A 214 20.81 4.30 -2.26
N TYR A 215 20.60 5.31 -1.43
CA TYR A 215 20.37 6.68 -1.86
C TYR A 215 21.68 7.46 -1.79
N THR A 216 22.05 8.13 -2.88
CA THR A 216 23.32 8.88 -2.94
C THR A 216 23.19 10.13 -3.79
N PRO A 217 23.99 11.19 -3.53
CA PRO A 217 24.03 12.36 -4.39
C PRO A 217 24.39 12.03 -5.83
N ASP A 218 25.21 11.02 -6.07
CA ASP A 218 25.57 10.58 -7.44
C ASP A 218 24.36 10.04 -8.22
N ALA A 219 23.32 9.58 -7.49
CA ALA A 219 22.04 9.15 -8.05
C ALA A 219 20.98 10.28 -8.06
N GLY A 220 21.35 11.49 -7.63
CA GLY A 220 20.45 12.64 -7.54
C GLY A 220 19.77 12.84 -6.19
N SER A 221 20.13 12.08 -5.15
CA SER A 221 19.57 12.23 -3.80
C SER A 221 20.19 13.42 -3.08
N ASP A 222 19.39 14.19 -2.32
CA ASP A 222 19.89 15.31 -1.51
C ASP A 222 20.75 14.83 -0.34
N THR A 223 20.46 13.64 0.18
CA THR A 223 21.18 13.04 1.31
C THR A 223 21.72 11.65 0.97
N ARG A 224 22.63 11.15 1.81
CA ARG A 224 23.15 9.78 1.66
C ARG A 224 22.68 8.91 2.79
N PHE A 225 21.90 7.86 2.43
CA PHE A 225 21.43 6.87 3.39
C PHE A 225 21.17 5.54 2.72
N ASP A 226 21.06 4.52 3.52
CA ASP A 226 20.73 3.15 3.12
C ASP A 226 19.39 2.76 3.74
N GLU A 227 18.55 2.02 2.98
CA GLU A 227 17.29 1.47 3.44
C GLU A 227 17.26 -0.04 3.21
N TYR A 228 16.84 -0.77 4.23
CA TYR A 228 16.59 -2.21 4.21
C TYR A 228 15.11 -2.44 4.48
N GLN A 229 14.42 -3.10 3.57
CA GLN A 229 13.04 -3.53 3.73
C GLN A 229 12.99 -5.05 3.77
N LEU A 230 12.26 -5.57 4.73
CA LEU A 230 12.01 -7.00 4.92
C LEU A 230 10.51 -7.20 4.92
N HIS A 231 10.02 -8.11 4.10
CA HIS A 231 8.63 -8.48 4.09
C HIS A 231 8.50 -10.00 4.07
N TYR A 232 7.57 -10.53 4.86
CA TYR A 232 7.16 -11.91 4.80
C TYR A 232 5.65 -12.02 4.98
N SER A 233 4.99 -12.67 4.04
CA SER A 233 3.57 -12.99 4.16
C SER A 233 3.30 -14.46 3.81
N ARG A 234 2.31 -15.04 4.48
CA ARG A 234 1.86 -16.38 4.22
C ARG A 234 0.35 -16.46 4.20
N TYR A 235 -0.16 -17.27 3.29
CA TYR A 235 -1.57 -17.46 3.03
C TYR A 235 -1.88 -18.94 3.14
N HIS A 236 -2.89 -19.27 3.92
CA HIS A 236 -3.34 -20.63 4.13
C HIS A 236 -4.83 -20.74 3.88
N SER A 237 -5.19 -21.38 2.78
CA SER A 237 -6.59 -21.71 2.50
C SER A 237 -7.04 -22.79 3.47
N LEU A 238 -7.95 -22.45 4.38
CA LEU A 238 -8.54 -23.40 5.33
C LEU A 238 -9.58 -24.27 4.63
N ASP A 239 -10.29 -23.69 3.67
CA ASP A 239 -11.25 -24.32 2.78
C ASP A 239 -11.52 -23.38 1.56
N GLU A 240 -12.52 -23.71 0.74
CA GLU A 240 -12.86 -22.92 -0.47
C GLU A 240 -13.28 -21.47 -0.17
N LYS A 241 -13.71 -21.16 1.06
CA LYS A 241 -14.25 -19.84 1.46
C LYS A 241 -13.36 -19.10 2.44
N ASN A 242 -12.51 -19.81 3.18
CA ASN A 242 -11.81 -19.27 4.33
C ASN A 242 -10.29 -19.26 4.08
N VAL A 243 -9.65 -18.14 4.37
CA VAL A 243 -8.19 -17.98 4.29
C VAL A 243 -7.69 -17.37 5.59
N LEU A 244 -6.64 -17.94 6.16
CA LEU A 244 -5.84 -17.33 7.21
C LEU A 244 -4.56 -16.78 6.57
N ALA A 245 -4.39 -15.48 6.68
CA ALA A 245 -3.21 -14.76 6.18
C ALA A 245 -2.46 -14.10 7.32
N TRP A 246 -1.14 -14.00 7.22
CA TRP A 246 -0.34 -13.22 8.15
C TRP A 246 0.88 -12.65 7.46
N GLU A 247 1.32 -11.49 7.93
CA GLU A 247 2.51 -10.82 7.43
C GLU A 247 3.37 -10.27 8.57
N MET A 248 4.63 -10.08 8.25
CA MET A 248 5.62 -9.36 9.05
C MET A 248 6.38 -8.42 8.14
N ASP A 249 6.59 -7.20 8.60
CA ASP A 249 7.32 -6.16 7.90
C ASP A 249 8.37 -5.54 8.79
N GLY A 250 9.50 -5.18 8.18
CA GLY A 250 10.54 -4.39 8.80
C GLY A 250 11.11 -3.38 7.80
N ALA A 251 11.26 -2.14 8.23
CA ALA A 251 11.95 -1.09 7.50
C ALA A 251 13.03 -0.48 8.40
N PHE A 252 14.27 -0.49 7.92
CA PHE A 252 15.44 -0.06 8.69
C PHE A 252 16.24 0.90 7.83
N THR A 253 16.61 2.04 8.40
CA THR A 253 17.36 3.05 7.68
C THR A 253 18.62 3.44 8.44
N GLN A 254 19.69 3.75 7.71
CA GLN A 254 20.97 4.14 8.27
C GLN A 254 21.58 5.29 7.46
N GLY A 255 22.21 6.23 8.15
CA GLY A 255 22.84 7.40 7.52
C GLY A 255 22.05 8.68 7.75
N ASP A 256 22.15 9.62 6.80
CA ASP A 256 21.44 10.90 6.85
C ASP A 256 20.04 10.78 6.25
N VAL A 257 19.17 10.12 7.01
CA VAL A 257 17.80 9.78 6.58
C VAL A 257 16.93 11.01 6.66
N PRO A 258 16.33 11.46 5.55
CA PRO A 258 15.46 12.63 5.57
C PRO A 258 14.13 12.32 6.26
N TRP A 259 13.50 13.37 6.79
CA TRP A 259 12.23 13.26 7.50
C TRP A 259 11.12 12.60 6.66
N SER A 260 11.17 12.79 5.33
CA SER A 260 10.23 12.22 4.37
C SER A 260 10.40 10.73 4.17
N MET A 261 11.62 10.18 4.36
CA MET A 261 11.96 8.78 4.10
C MET A 261 12.04 7.92 5.37
N MET A 262 11.73 8.50 6.54
CA MET A 262 11.67 7.70 7.77
C MET A 262 10.53 6.70 7.72
N PRO A 263 10.75 5.41 8.06
CA PRO A 263 9.71 4.41 8.23
C PRO A 263 8.53 4.88 9.06
N LEU A 264 7.31 4.56 8.62
CA LEU A 264 6.05 4.93 9.24
C LEU A 264 5.38 3.73 9.90
N LEU A 265 4.70 3.94 11.04
CA LEU A 265 3.70 3.04 11.58
C LEU A 265 2.32 3.61 11.34
N GLY A 266 1.48 2.87 10.65
CA GLY A 266 0.15 3.26 10.24
C GLY A 266 0.07 3.56 8.74
N SER A 267 -0.80 2.84 8.07
CA SER A 267 -1.15 3.05 6.67
C SER A 267 -2.51 2.40 6.39
N ASN A 268 -2.96 2.49 5.16
CA ASN A 268 -4.15 1.78 4.70
C ASN A 268 -3.94 0.26 4.52
N GLN A 269 -2.72 -0.25 4.67
CA GLN A 269 -2.36 -1.67 4.55
C GLN A 269 -1.96 -2.26 5.90
N ARG A 270 -1.03 -1.61 6.60
CA ARG A 270 -0.42 -2.08 7.85
C ARG A 270 -0.75 -1.15 8.99
N MET A 271 -0.96 -1.72 10.17
CA MET A 271 -1.33 -0.92 11.35
C MET A 271 -2.52 0.00 11.08
N ARG A 272 -3.53 -0.51 10.35
CA ARG A 272 -4.78 0.21 10.05
C ARG A 272 -5.46 0.66 11.33
N GLY A 273 -5.92 1.93 11.36
CA GLY A 273 -6.46 2.60 12.54
C GLY A 273 -5.57 3.70 13.08
N TYR A 274 -4.33 3.78 12.65
CA TYR A 274 -3.42 4.91 12.94
C TYR A 274 -3.36 5.85 11.73
N TYR A 275 -3.25 7.15 12.02
CA TYR A 275 -3.01 8.17 11.00
C TYR A 275 -1.62 7.96 10.40
N GLU A 276 -1.51 7.89 9.08
CA GLU A 276 -0.25 7.72 8.37
C GLU A 276 0.69 8.91 8.63
N GLY A 277 1.94 8.60 9.03
CA GLY A 277 2.93 9.61 9.37
C GLY A 277 2.83 10.16 10.80
N ARG A 278 1.85 9.74 11.62
CA ARG A 278 1.79 10.10 13.04
C ARG A 278 3.00 9.55 13.82
N TYR A 279 3.35 8.32 13.55
CA TYR A 279 4.48 7.64 14.16
C TYR A 279 5.51 7.34 13.09
N ARG A 280 6.69 7.96 13.20
CA ARG A 280 7.82 7.76 12.30
C ARG A 280 9.12 7.72 13.05
N ASP A 281 10.04 6.86 12.63
CA ASP A 281 11.41 6.80 13.16
C ASP A 281 12.32 6.10 12.14
N LYS A 282 13.62 6.01 12.41
CA LYS A 282 14.60 5.39 11.50
C LYS A 282 14.39 3.89 11.30
N ASN A 283 13.74 3.21 12.24
CA ASN A 283 13.46 1.78 12.16
C ASN A 283 12.04 1.50 12.61
N ALA A 284 11.34 0.64 11.90
CA ALA A 284 10.00 0.20 12.25
C ALA A 284 9.82 -1.27 11.92
N VAL A 285 9.08 -1.99 12.77
CA VAL A 285 8.63 -3.36 12.51
C VAL A 285 7.16 -3.50 12.86
N SER A 286 6.44 -4.30 12.08
CA SER A 286 5.05 -4.61 12.34
C SER A 286 4.70 -6.02 11.90
N GLY A 287 3.62 -6.55 12.46
CA GLY A 287 3.04 -7.80 12.03
C GLY A 287 1.54 -7.80 12.20
N GLN A 288 0.83 -8.52 11.35
CA GLN A 288 -0.61 -8.69 11.45
C GLN A 288 -1.03 -10.08 11.00
N VAL A 289 -2.17 -10.50 11.53
CA VAL A 289 -2.88 -11.72 11.15
C VAL A 289 -4.28 -11.31 10.68
N GLU A 290 -4.73 -11.88 9.57
CA GLU A 290 -6.02 -11.56 8.96
C GLU A 290 -6.77 -12.85 8.62
N TYR A 291 -8.00 -12.96 9.06
CA TYR A 291 -8.93 -14.00 8.67
C TYR A 291 -9.89 -13.46 7.61
N ARG A 292 -9.89 -14.06 6.43
CA ARG A 292 -10.72 -13.70 5.27
C ARG A 292 -11.78 -14.76 5.06
N ARG A 293 -13.04 -14.36 4.91
CA ARG A 293 -14.15 -15.26 4.64
C ARG A 293 -14.97 -14.77 3.46
N LYS A 294 -15.03 -15.57 2.40
CA LYS A 294 -16.00 -15.40 1.31
C LYS A 294 -17.37 -15.86 1.81
N LEU A 295 -18.36 -14.98 1.75
CA LEU A 295 -19.73 -15.29 2.17
C LEU A 295 -20.46 -16.01 1.04
N ASP A 296 -20.84 -15.26 0.04
CA ASP A 296 -21.48 -15.74 -1.17
C ASP A 296 -21.21 -14.79 -2.34
N TRP A 297 -21.52 -15.23 -3.54
CA TRP A 297 -21.44 -14.44 -4.78
C TRP A 297 -20.15 -13.59 -4.80
N ARG A 298 -20.24 -12.24 -4.67
CA ARG A 298 -19.11 -11.29 -4.68
C ARG A 298 -18.73 -10.78 -3.29
N HIS A 299 -19.42 -11.23 -2.22
CA HIS A 299 -19.28 -10.68 -0.88
C HIS A 299 -18.31 -11.46 -0.02
N GLY A 300 -17.53 -10.75 0.77
CA GLY A 300 -16.63 -11.31 1.77
C GLY A 300 -16.47 -10.38 2.98
N VAL A 301 -15.95 -10.92 4.06
CA VAL A 301 -15.61 -10.19 5.26
C VAL A 301 -14.22 -10.59 5.74
N VAL A 302 -13.56 -9.67 6.42
CA VAL A 302 -12.27 -9.91 7.06
C VAL A 302 -12.25 -9.39 8.48
N GLY A 303 -11.39 -9.98 9.30
CA GLY A 303 -11.03 -9.45 10.61
C GLY A 303 -9.53 -9.60 10.81
N TRP A 304 -8.90 -8.62 11.45
CA TRP A 304 -7.45 -8.66 11.70
C TRP A 304 -7.06 -8.16 13.08
N LEU A 305 -5.90 -8.63 13.49
CA LEU A 305 -5.15 -8.16 14.65
C LEU A 305 -3.71 -7.92 14.23
N GLY A 306 -3.10 -6.86 14.71
CA GLY A 306 -1.71 -6.52 14.43
C GLY A 306 -1.05 -5.77 15.56
N ALA A 307 0.26 -5.69 15.49
CA ALA A 307 1.06 -4.88 16.38
C ALA A 307 2.32 -4.38 15.67
N GLY A 308 2.83 -3.22 16.08
CA GLY A 308 4.05 -2.64 15.55
C GLY A 308 4.80 -1.80 16.57
N THR A 309 6.09 -1.65 16.34
CA THR A 309 7.00 -0.81 17.12
C THR A 309 7.98 -0.08 16.20
N MET A 310 8.61 0.97 16.70
CA MET A 310 9.63 1.75 16.01
C MET A 310 10.67 2.31 16.97
N GLY A 311 11.80 2.73 16.43
CA GLY A 311 12.86 3.33 17.22
C GLY A 311 13.98 3.96 16.39
N PRO A 312 14.84 4.79 17.01
CA PRO A 312 15.94 5.47 16.31
C PRO A 312 17.07 4.52 15.90
N SER A 313 17.12 3.31 16.44
CA SER A 313 18.08 2.26 16.10
C SER A 313 17.43 0.89 16.20
N PHE A 314 18.07 -0.12 15.62
CA PHE A 314 17.59 -1.51 15.72
C PHE A 314 17.48 -1.98 17.16
N SER A 315 18.47 -1.64 18.02
CA SER A 315 18.44 -2.00 19.45
C SER A 315 17.33 -1.30 20.22
N ALA A 316 16.86 -0.14 19.78
CA ALA A 316 15.79 0.59 20.45
C ALA A 316 14.40 0.00 20.17
N LEU A 317 14.27 -0.95 19.24
CA LEU A 317 13.02 -1.68 19.00
C LEU A 317 12.65 -2.59 20.19
N ASP A 318 13.64 -3.02 20.98
CA ASP A 318 13.45 -3.86 22.17
C ASP A 318 12.89 -3.10 23.38
N ASP A 319 12.89 -1.76 23.36
CA ASP A 319 12.44 -0.91 24.47
C ASP A 319 10.93 -0.97 24.75
N GLY A 320 10.27 -1.91 24.14
CA GLY A 320 9.04 -2.52 24.63
C GLY A 320 7.74 -1.77 24.37
N ARG A 321 7.74 -0.68 23.59
CA ARG A 321 6.51 0.01 23.25
C ARG A 321 5.90 -0.51 21.96
N TRP A 322 4.91 -1.37 22.09
CA TRP A 322 4.14 -1.88 20.96
C TRP A 322 2.79 -1.16 20.84
N LEU A 323 2.43 -0.79 19.63
CA LEU A 323 1.12 -0.24 19.28
C LEU A 323 0.24 -1.36 18.71
N PRO A 324 -0.95 -1.63 19.30
CA PRO A 324 -1.88 -2.62 18.77
C PRO A 324 -2.72 -2.03 17.64
N SER A 325 -3.10 -2.86 16.67
CA SER A 325 -4.09 -2.57 15.63
C SER A 325 -5.09 -3.71 15.54
N ALA A 326 -6.35 -3.40 15.37
CA ALA A 326 -7.39 -4.40 15.13
C ALA A 326 -8.46 -3.81 14.19
N GLY A 327 -9.24 -4.66 13.55
CA GLY A 327 -10.33 -4.16 12.74
C GLY A 327 -11.11 -5.23 12.01
N VAL A 328 -12.09 -4.75 11.28
CA VAL A 328 -12.98 -5.56 10.43
C VAL A 328 -13.11 -4.90 9.07
N GLY A 329 -13.36 -5.71 8.06
CA GLY A 329 -13.52 -5.19 6.70
C GLY A 329 -14.54 -5.98 5.90
N TYR A 330 -15.09 -5.30 4.91
CA TYR A 330 -15.96 -5.87 3.90
C TYR A 330 -15.20 -5.97 2.59
N ARG A 331 -15.49 -7.01 1.81
CA ARG A 331 -14.92 -7.25 0.50
C ARG A 331 -16.03 -7.41 -0.53
N PHE A 332 -15.84 -6.74 -1.66
CA PHE A 332 -16.67 -6.91 -2.84
C PHE A 332 -15.79 -7.29 -4.03
N GLU A 333 -15.98 -8.48 -4.57
CA GLU A 333 -15.21 -8.98 -5.71
C GLU A 333 -15.68 -8.26 -6.99
N PHE A 334 -14.89 -7.29 -7.44
CA PHE A 334 -15.19 -6.48 -8.62
C PHE A 334 -14.81 -7.20 -9.92
N LYS A 335 -13.58 -7.75 -10.00
CA LYS A 335 -13.11 -8.67 -11.03
C LYS A 335 -12.67 -9.98 -10.37
N PRO A 336 -12.49 -11.07 -11.12
CA PRO A 336 -12.03 -12.34 -10.55
C PRO A 336 -10.82 -12.13 -9.64
N ARG A 337 -11.00 -12.37 -8.34
CA ARG A 337 -10.00 -12.20 -7.30
C ARG A 337 -9.42 -10.78 -7.16
N VAL A 338 -10.08 -9.76 -7.69
CA VAL A 338 -9.77 -8.36 -7.44
C VAL A 338 -10.90 -7.75 -6.62
N ASN A 339 -10.62 -7.51 -5.35
CA ASN A 339 -11.59 -7.01 -4.40
C ASN A 339 -11.54 -5.49 -4.26
N VAL A 340 -12.71 -4.91 -4.07
CA VAL A 340 -12.86 -3.63 -3.38
C VAL A 340 -12.94 -3.93 -1.91
N ARG A 341 -12.19 -3.22 -1.10
CA ARG A 341 -12.24 -3.36 0.34
C ARG A 341 -12.71 -2.09 1.04
N LEU A 342 -13.51 -2.29 2.06
CA LEU A 342 -13.92 -1.29 3.02
C LEU A 342 -13.46 -1.79 4.40
N ASP A 343 -12.47 -1.13 4.98
CA ASP A 343 -11.90 -1.53 6.26
C ASP A 343 -12.18 -0.48 7.33
N TYR A 344 -12.50 -0.92 8.54
CA TYR A 344 -12.54 -0.09 9.73
C TYR A 344 -11.52 -0.60 10.73
N GLY A 345 -10.47 0.20 10.94
CA GLY A 345 -9.37 -0.12 11.83
C GLY A 345 -9.39 0.74 13.09
N ILE A 346 -8.97 0.15 14.18
CA ILE A 346 -8.80 0.81 15.47
C ILE A 346 -7.37 0.61 15.98
N GLY A 347 -6.79 1.68 16.51
CA GLY A 347 -5.51 1.70 17.18
C GLY A 347 -5.63 2.33 18.57
N LYS A 348 -4.51 2.53 19.25
CA LYS A 348 -4.49 3.20 20.54
C LYS A 348 -4.87 4.68 20.40
N GLY A 349 -6.11 5.03 20.77
CA GLY A 349 -6.62 6.40 20.72
C GLY A 349 -6.86 6.95 19.31
N SER A 350 -7.00 6.07 18.32
CA SER A 350 -7.30 6.43 16.94
C SER A 350 -8.10 5.36 16.21
N SER A 351 -8.78 5.75 15.15
CA SER A 351 -9.48 4.83 14.25
C SER A 351 -9.46 5.39 12.84
N GLY A 352 -9.63 4.51 11.85
CA GLY A 352 -9.68 4.89 10.45
C GLY A 352 -10.62 4.01 9.65
N PHE A 353 -11.24 4.61 8.65
CA PHE A 353 -12.02 3.92 7.65
C PHE A 353 -11.28 4.04 6.31
N TYR A 354 -11.17 2.93 5.59
CA TYR A 354 -10.37 2.87 4.36
C TYR A 354 -11.17 2.23 3.24
N PHE A 355 -11.15 2.88 2.09
CA PHE A 355 -11.68 2.36 0.84
C PHE A 355 -10.51 2.15 -0.13
N GLN A 356 -10.30 0.93 -0.61
CA GLN A 356 -9.17 0.58 -1.47
C GLN A 356 -9.55 -0.53 -2.46
N VAL A 357 -8.74 -0.69 -3.50
CA VAL A 357 -8.78 -1.84 -4.42
C VAL A 357 -7.63 -2.79 -4.10
N GLY A 358 -7.88 -4.08 -4.13
CA GLY A 358 -6.95 -5.12 -3.72
C GLY A 358 -7.08 -5.51 -2.25
N GLU A 359 -6.29 -6.46 -1.82
CA GLU A 359 -6.18 -6.84 -0.41
C GLU A 359 -5.14 -5.98 0.31
N ALA A 360 -5.08 -6.07 1.64
CA ALA A 360 -4.11 -5.31 2.42
C ALA A 360 -2.70 -5.85 2.21
N PHE A 361 -2.56 -7.19 2.01
CA PHE A 361 -1.32 -7.90 1.72
C PHE A 361 -1.60 -9.22 1.06
#